data_f624eca2ef2f30900fc8aadb6678b3c6
#
_entry.id   f624eca2ef2f30900fc8aadb6678b3c6
#
_cell.length_a   1.000
_cell.length_b   1.000
_cell.length_c   1.000
_cell.angle_alpha   90.00
_cell.angle_beta   90.00
_cell.angle_gamma   90.00
#
_symmetry.space_group_name_H-M   'P 1'
#
loop_
_entity.id
_entity.type
_entity.pdbx_description
1 polymer ?
#
loop_
_entity_poly.entity_id
_entity_poly.type
_entity_poly.pdbx_seq_one_letter_code
_entity_poly.pdbx_strand_id
1 'polypeptide(L)' 'LILIDADHNYQSVKNDFKLALSVSTKKTIFVFHDIAHENSGSKKFWNEIKRDKKYLFKEFISGDHKFKYGTGILKFKKP' A
#
# COMPACT_ATOMS: atom_id res chain seq x y z
N LEU A 1 -2.55 -1.34 13.31
CA LEU A 1 -3.00 -1.00 11.97
C LEU A 1 -2.50 0.40 11.62
N ILE A 2 -1.84 0.52 10.49
CA ILE A 2 -1.29 1.79 10.03
C ILE A 2 -1.83 2.09 8.64
N LEU A 3 -2.45 3.26 8.47
CA LEU A 3 -2.97 3.72 7.20
C LEU A 3 -1.90 4.52 6.46
N ILE A 4 -1.61 4.11 5.24
CA ILE A 4 -0.71 4.82 4.34
C ILE A 4 -1.57 5.56 3.32
N ASP A 5 -1.78 6.82 3.55
CA ASP A 5 -2.67 7.68 2.74
C ASP A 5 -1.95 8.99 2.41
N ALA A 6 -0.78 8.87 1.82
CA ALA A 6 -0.05 10.04 1.36
C ALA A 6 -0.67 10.60 0.09
N ASP A 7 -0.21 11.77 -0.34
CA ASP A 7 -0.58 12.26 -1.65
C ASP A 7 -0.06 11.26 -2.71
N HIS A 8 -0.48 11.40 -3.95
CA HIS A 8 -0.25 10.39 -4.98
C HIS A 8 1.18 10.37 -5.52
N ASN A 9 2.11 10.95 -4.81
CA ASN A 9 3.53 10.99 -5.18
C ASN A 9 4.23 9.72 -4.71
N TYR A 10 4.95 9.07 -5.63
CA TYR A 10 5.65 7.81 -5.34
C TYR A 10 6.62 7.96 -4.16
N GLN A 11 7.42 9.01 -4.14
CA GLN A 11 8.42 9.20 -3.09
C GLN A 11 7.78 9.44 -1.74
N SER A 12 6.66 10.17 -1.72
CA SER A 12 5.92 10.42 -0.47
C SER A 12 5.34 9.15 0.11
N VAL A 13 4.73 8.31 -0.72
CA VAL A 13 4.19 7.02 -0.28
C VAL A 13 5.30 6.12 0.24
N LYS A 14 6.41 6.07 -0.47
CA LYS A 14 7.56 5.26 -0.06
C LYS A 14 8.13 5.73 1.27
N ASN A 15 8.25 7.04 1.47
CA ASN A 15 8.75 7.60 2.72
C ASN A 15 7.78 7.33 3.87
N ASP A 16 6.49 7.46 3.64
CA ASP A 16 5.48 7.16 4.65
C ASP A 16 5.53 5.70 5.07
N PHE A 17 5.72 4.80 4.11
CA PHE A 17 5.86 3.39 4.43
C PHE A 17 7.12 3.12 5.27
N LYS A 18 8.23 3.76 4.94
CA LYS A 18 9.46 3.63 5.72
C LYS A 18 9.27 4.09 7.17
N LEU A 19 8.57 5.22 7.35
CA LEU A 19 8.26 5.71 8.70
C LEU A 19 7.35 4.72 9.43
N ALA A 20 6.34 4.19 8.74
CA ALA A 20 5.45 3.21 9.34
C ALA A 20 6.20 1.95 9.76
N LEU A 21 7.15 1.50 8.93
CA LEU A 21 7.98 0.35 9.28
C LEU A 21 8.78 0.58 10.56
N SER A 22 9.27 1.80 10.76
CA SER A 22 10.11 2.12 11.92
C SER A 22 9.34 2.01 13.25
N VAL A 23 8.01 2.12 13.22
CA VAL A 23 7.16 2.03 14.41
C VAL A 23 6.30 0.77 14.41
N SER A 24 6.51 -0.12 13.45
CA SER A 24 5.71 -1.33 13.33
C SER A 24 6.28 -2.50 14.11
N THR A 25 5.42 -3.48 14.35
CA THR A 25 5.82 -4.80 14.83
C THR A 25 5.50 -5.82 13.75
N LYS A 26 5.88 -7.07 13.97
CA LYS A 26 5.56 -8.15 13.02
C LYS A 26 4.07 -8.41 12.90
N LYS A 27 3.27 -7.88 13.82
CA LYS A 27 1.80 -8.03 13.82
C LYS A 27 1.09 -6.84 13.18
N THR A 28 1.82 -5.84 12.73
CA THR A 28 1.23 -4.64 12.15
C THR A 28 0.59 -4.96 10.82
N ILE A 29 -0.58 -4.36 10.59
CA ILE A 29 -1.28 -4.41 9.31
C ILE A 29 -1.20 -3.02 8.70
N PHE A 30 -0.71 -2.95 7.46
CA PHE A 30 -0.62 -1.70 6.71
C PHE A 30 -1.77 -1.64 5.72
N VAL A 31 -2.43 -0.50 5.65
CA VAL A 31 -3.53 -0.27 4.71
C VAL A 31 -3.11 0.84 3.76
N PHE A 32 -3.07 0.51 2.48
CA PHE A 32 -2.70 1.47 1.43
C PHE A 32 -3.96 1.94 0.70
N HIS A 33 -4.10 3.24 0.61
CA HIS A 33 -5.24 3.87 -0.07
C HIS A 33 -4.87 4.18 -1.53
N ASP A 34 -5.87 4.17 -2.41
CA ASP A 34 -5.70 4.55 -3.82
C ASP A 34 -4.66 3.75 -4.60
N ILE A 35 -4.65 2.44 -4.42
CA ILE A 35 -3.69 1.57 -5.11
C ILE A 35 -4.06 1.31 -6.58
N ALA A 36 -5.25 1.68 -7.00
CA ALA A 36 -5.73 1.41 -8.36
C ALA A 36 -5.82 2.66 -9.24
N HIS A 37 -5.53 3.83 -8.69
CA HIS A 37 -5.60 5.07 -9.44
C HIS A 37 -4.49 5.12 -10.49
N GLU A 38 -4.86 5.24 -11.76
CA GLU A 38 -3.90 5.29 -12.87
C GLU A 38 -2.91 6.43 -12.71
N ASN A 39 -1.66 6.17 -13.08
CA ASN A 39 -0.56 7.14 -13.03
C ASN A 39 -0.28 7.70 -11.64
N SER A 40 -0.78 7.08 -10.59
CA SER A 40 -0.46 7.52 -9.24
C SER A 40 0.81 6.86 -8.72
N GLY A 41 1.54 7.61 -7.90
CA GLY A 41 2.70 7.06 -7.21
C GLY A 41 2.32 5.98 -6.22
N SER A 42 1.11 6.06 -5.65
CA SER A 42 0.59 5.05 -4.74
C SER A 42 0.45 3.70 -5.43
N LYS A 43 -0.09 3.68 -6.65
CA LYS A 43 -0.21 2.44 -7.43
C LYS A 43 1.17 1.87 -7.75
N LYS A 44 2.10 2.72 -8.16
CA LYS A 44 3.45 2.31 -8.49
C LYS A 44 4.15 1.67 -7.30
N PHE A 45 4.10 2.32 -6.14
CA PHE A 45 4.72 1.78 -4.94
C PHE A 45 4.05 0.49 -4.48
N TRP A 46 2.72 0.44 -4.52
CA TRP A 46 1.98 -0.77 -4.16
C TRP A 46 2.40 -1.95 -5.02
N ASN A 47 2.52 -1.73 -6.34
CA ASN A 47 2.95 -2.80 -7.24
C ASN A 47 4.37 -3.27 -6.97
N GLU A 48 5.24 -2.41 -6.45
CA GLU A 48 6.57 -2.82 -6.00
C GLU A 48 6.52 -3.64 -4.73
N ILE A 49 5.84 -3.10 -3.69
CA ILE A 49 5.91 -3.68 -2.36
C ILE A 49 5.20 -5.03 -2.27
N LYS A 50 4.12 -5.21 -3.02
CA LYS A 50 3.40 -6.48 -2.99
C LYS A 50 4.18 -7.65 -3.58
N ARG A 51 5.25 -7.36 -4.34
CA ARG A 51 6.15 -8.38 -4.88
C ARG A 51 7.19 -8.83 -3.88
N ASP A 52 7.35 -8.13 -2.79
CA ASP A 52 8.32 -8.50 -1.76
C ASP A 52 7.80 -9.73 -1.01
N LYS A 53 8.60 -10.78 -0.99
CA LYS A 53 8.20 -12.08 -0.45
C LYS A 53 7.99 -12.11 1.05
N LYS A 54 8.44 -11.10 1.78
CA LYS A 54 8.23 -11.07 3.23
C LYS A 54 6.84 -10.60 3.63
N TYR A 55 6.00 -10.19 2.67
CA TYR A 55 4.66 -9.71 2.93
C TYR A 55 3.60 -10.58 2.30
N LEU A 56 2.45 -10.66 2.97
CA LEU A 56 1.20 -11.12 2.39
C LEU A 56 0.39 -9.88 2.03
N PHE A 57 -0.34 -9.93 0.95
CA PHE A 57 -1.16 -8.79 0.54
C PHE A 57 -2.56 -9.23 0.12
N LYS A 58 -3.49 -8.27 0.18
CA LYS A 58 -4.84 -8.44 -0.34
C LYS A 58 -5.27 -7.11 -0.96
N GLU A 59 -5.97 -7.19 -2.07
CA GLU A 59 -6.44 -6.02 -2.80
C GLU A 59 -7.95 -6.01 -2.88
N PHE A 60 -8.53 -4.83 -2.71
CA PHE A 60 -9.95 -4.59 -2.92
C PHE A 60 -10.06 -3.49 -3.95
N ILE A 61 -10.43 -3.85 -5.18
CA ILE A 61 -10.49 -2.91 -6.29
C ILE A 61 -11.91 -2.90 -6.82
N SER A 62 -12.47 -1.70 -6.97
CA SER A 62 -13.80 -1.50 -7.52
C SER A 62 -13.79 -0.29 -8.45
N GLY A 63 -14.91 -0.06 -9.14
CA GLY A 63 -15.04 1.04 -10.05
C GLY A 63 -15.16 0.59 -11.50
N ASP A 64 -15.19 1.55 -12.41
CA ASP A 64 -15.35 1.30 -13.84
C ASP A 64 -14.10 1.71 -14.64
N HIS A 65 -14.25 1.88 -15.95
CA HIS A 65 -13.14 2.27 -16.82
C HIS A 65 -12.55 3.63 -16.50
N LYS A 66 -13.35 4.54 -15.98
CA LYS A 66 -12.94 5.92 -15.71
C LYS A 66 -12.43 6.11 -14.30
N PHE A 67 -13.07 5.44 -13.34
CA PHE A 67 -12.77 5.61 -11.93
C PHE A 67 -12.58 4.25 -11.28
N LYS A 68 -11.35 3.95 -10.92
CA LYS A 68 -11.04 2.76 -10.15
C LYS A 68 -10.65 3.17 -8.74
N TYR A 69 -11.22 2.46 -7.79
CA TYR A 69 -10.90 2.63 -6.37
C TYR A 69 -10.22 1.38 -5.88
N GLY A 70 -9.21 1.54 -5.07
CA GLY A 70 -8.53 0.38 -4.55
C GLY A 70 -7.93 0.61 -3.19
N THR A 71 -8.02 -0.41 -2.36
CA THR A 71 -7.39 -0.46 -1.06
C THR A 71 -6.55 -1.72 -0.98
N GLY A 72 -5.28 -1.57 -0.59
CA GLY A 72 -4.39 -2.69 -0.40
C GLY A 72 -4.12 -2.93 1.07
N ILE A 73 -4.10 -4.19 1.46
CA ILE A 73 -3.75 -4.59 2.81
C ILE A 73 -2.47 -5.40 2.74
N LEU A 74 -1.51 -5.02 3.56
CA LEU A 74 -0.20 -5.65 3.60
C LEU A 74 0.14 -6.03 5.04
N LYS A 75 0.66 -7.23 5.22
CA LYS A 75 1.13 -7.66 6.54
C LYS A 75 2.34 -8.56 6.37
N PHE A 76 3.12 -8.70 7.45
CA PHE A 76 4.25 -9.62 7.43
C PHE A 76 3.77 -11.05 7.30
N LYS A 77 4.48 -11.83 6.50
CA LYS A 77 4.14 -13.24 6.25
C LYS A 77 4.27 -14.08 7.50
N LYS A 78 5.25 -13.78 8.33
CA LYS A 78 5.49 -14.46 9.61
C LYS A 78 5.59 -13.41 10.71
N PRO A 79 4.84 -13.58 11.79
CA PRO A 79 4.97 -12.69 12.94
C PRO A 79 6.33 -12.74 13.59
#